data_c3310d61361afc95c2f19504b9f156d2
#
_entry.id   c3310d61361afc95c2f19504b9f156d2
#
_cell.length_a   1.000
_cell.length_b   1.000
_cell.length_c   1.000
_cell.angle_alpha   90.00
_cell.angle_beta   90.00
_cell.angle_gamma   90.00
#
_symmetry.space_group_name_H-M   'P 1'
#
loop_
_entity.id
_entity.type
_entity.pdbx_description
1 polymer ?
#
loop_
_entity_poly.entity_id
_entity_poly.type
_entity_poly.pdbx_seq_one_letter_code
_entity_poly.pdbx_strand_id
1 'polypeptide(L)'
;MARRRPAPLASPSGQRDAVRCDTRPVTIDPSAIEWDIPLESIREAAARIHGRVHRTPILSSRTAGVIVRDRQGASLAAGPPADGEPRVFLKAEHLQLTGSFKPRGATNKADQLTADERRRGLIALSAGNHAQAVAYVAASQGIPVTVVMPAGASQAKAAAARRYGAEVVLFGEHIGRAYRHLETLREERGLVYVHPFDDPAIIAGQGTIGLEIVEELPDVDVIVVGVGGGGLATGIAAGAKQVRPGVRVYGVEPVRSNALTLALEAGRVVDIDPVSIADGLGAPFAGPWVMALARRYLDGIVLLEEHEIAAGVRFALERMKQLLEPAGAAALGAVISGRIPLQDGDTVCVVASGGNVDLAKLPAILTLAADVAWP
;
A
#
# COMPACT_ATOMS: atom_id res chain seq x y z
N MET A 1 44.22 -52.99 25.85
CA MET A 1 44.12 -51.61 25.34
C MET A 1 42.67 -51.34 24.93
N ALA A 2 41.90 -50.74 25.82
CA ALA A 2 40.49 -50.45 25.64
C ALA A 2 40.36 -49.03 25.10
N ARG A 3 39.73 -48.88 23.88
CA ARG A 3 39.41 -47.57 23.28
C ARG A 3 38.17 -46.98 23.94
N ARG A 4 38.32 -45.85 24.59
CA ARG A 4 37.24 -45.05 25.16
C ARG A 4 36.46 -44.37 24.02
N ARG A 5 35.13 -44.50 24.03
CA ARG A 5 34.20 -43.75 23.17
C ARG A 5 34.09 -42.30 23.72
N PRO A 6 34.02 -41.28 22.87
CA PRO A 6 33.75 -39.91 23.32
C PRO A 6 32.25 -39.75 23.66
N ALA A 7 31.98 -38.94 24.69
CA ALA A 7 30.64 -38.57 25.14
C ALA A 7 29.91 -37.69 24.15
N PRO A 8 28.57 -37.72 24.07
CA PRO A 8 27.79 -36.88 23.18
C PRO A 8 27.81 -35.43 23.67
N LEU A 9 28.02 -34.51 22.72
CA LEU A 9 27.92 -33.07 22.93
C LEU A 9 26.49 -32.67 23.26
N ALA A 10 26.30 -31.98 24.38
CA ALA A 10 25.03 -31.38 24.79
C ALA A 10 24.60 -30.30 23.80
N SER A 11 23.36 -30.40 23.34
CA SER A 11 22.69 -29.38 22.55
C SER A 11 22.46 -28.13 23.41
N PRO A 12 22.75 -26.91 22.93
CA PRO A 12 22.33 -25.72 23.65
C PRO A 12 20.80 -25.56 23.46
N SER A 13 20.04 -25.72 24.52
CA SER A 13 18.65 -25.28 24.62
C SER A 13 18.61 -23.74 24.61
N GLY A 14 18.71 -23.14 23.45
CA GLY A 14 18.42 -21.72 23.25
C GLY A 14 16.91 -21.52 23.33
N GLN A 15 16.40 -21.10 24.47
CA GLN A 15 15.14 -20.41 24.58
C GLN A 15 15.20 -19.23 23.60
N ARG A 16 14.40 -19.31 22.53
CA ARG A 16 14.12 -18.15 21.69
C ARG A 16 13.20 -17.26 22.53
N ASP A 17 13.77 -16.27 23.17
CA ASP A 17 13.01 -15.16 23.69
C ASP A 17 12.29 -14.52 22.50
N ALA A 18 10.98 -14.77 22.41
CA ALA A 18 10.09 -14.03 21.54
C ALA A 18 10.14 -12.58 22.03
N VAL A 19 10.95 -11.78 21.36
CA VAL A 19 11.02 -10.33 21.59
C VAL A 19 9.65 -9.78 21.21
N ARG A 20 8.76 -9.67 22.18
CA ARG A 20 7.53 -8.92 22.05
C ARG A 20 7.92 -7.49 21.66
N CYS A 21 7.46 -7.06 20.51
CA CYS A 21 7.54 -5.67 20.09
C CYS A 21 6.69 -4.87 21.08
N ASP A 22 7.31 -4.24 22.09
CA ASP A 22 6.62 -3.34 23.01
C ASP A 22 6.40 -1.99 22.26
N THR A 23 5.57 -2.05 21.25
CA THR A 23 4.92 -0.88 20.71
C THR A 23 3.68 -0.64 21.56
N ARG A 24 3.86 -0.11 22.79
CA ARG A 24 2.71 0.45 23.48
C ARG A 24 2.24 1.64 22.67
N PRO A 25 1.12 1.53 21.95
CA PRO A 25 0.48 2.72 21.42
C PRO A 25 0.16 3.58 22.63
N VAL A 26 0.34 4.87 22.50
CA VAL A 26 -0.36 5.83 23.36
C VAL A 26 -1.78 5.30 23.48
N THR A 27 -2.22 4.96 24.67
CA THR A 27 -3.58 4.48 24.94
C THR A 27 -4.50 5.67 24.71
N ILE A 28 -4.86 5.90 23.46
CA ILE A 28 -5.90 6.83 23.08
C ILE A 28 -7.18 6.04 23.30
N ASP A 29 -8.03 6.54 24.19
CA ASP A 29 -9.36 5.98 24.38
C ASP A 29 -10.10 5.97 23.03
N PRO A 30 -10.40 4.80 22.44
CA PRO A 30 -11.03 4.75 21.13
C PRO A 30 -12.44 5.34 21.12
N SER A 31 -13.06 5.52 22.29
CA SER A 31 -14.39 6.12 22.43
C SER A 31 -14.37 7.65 22.45
N ALA A 32 -13.20 8.26 22.64
CA ALA A 32 -13.05 9.72 22.76
C ALA A 32 -12.69 10.43 21.44
N ILE A 33 -12.42 9.68 20.36
CA ILE A 33 -12.05 10.22 19.04
C ILE A 33 -13.04 9.72 18.00
N GLU A 34 -13.65 10.64 17.29
CA GLU A 34 -14.35 10.32 16.04
C GLU A 34 -13.33 10.01 14.95
N TRP A 35 -13.03 8.73 14.78
CA TRP A 35 -12.08 8.21 13.80
C TRP A 35 -12.70 8.27 12.40
N ASP A 36 -12.72 9.47 11.82
CA ASP A 36 -13.21 9.68 10.45
C ASP A 36 -12.34 10.68 9.71
N ILE A 37 -12.36 10.59 8.39
CA ILE A 37 -11.75 11.57 7.48
C ILE A 37 -12.90 12.25 6.72
N PRO A 38 -13.34 13.43 7.15
CA PRO A 38 -14.41 14.16 6.46
C PRO A 38 -14.04 14.44 4.99
N LEU A 39 -15.04 14.46 4.12
CA LEU A 39 -14.86 14.78 2.70
C LEU A 39 -14.12 16.10 2.49
N GLU A 40 -14.37 17.10 3.34
CA GLU A 40 -13.71 18.40 3.27
C GLU A 40 -12.20 18.28 3.50
N SER A 41 -11.75 17.43 4.44
CA SER A 41 -10.32 17.19 4.65
C SER A 41 -9.64 16.57 3.42
N ILE A 42 -10.37 15.72 2.68
CA ILE A 42 -9.87 15.12 1.43
C ILE A 42 -9.85 16.17 0.30
N ARG A 43 -10.85 17.04 0.23
CA ARG A 43 -10.88 18.16 -0.73
C ARG A 43 -9.76 19.17 -0.47
N GLU A 44 -9.54 19.52 0.78
CA GLU A 44 -8.41 20.35 1.16
C GLU A 44 -7.06 19.68 0.80
N ALA A 45 -6.93 18.37 1.03
CA ALA A 45 -5.76 17.63 0.59
C ALA A 45 -5.59 17.71 -0.93
N ALA A 46 -6.67 17.54 -1.71
CA ALA A 46 -6.65 17.68 -3.16
C ALA A 46 -6.20 19.09 -3.60
N ALA A 47 -6.68 20.13 -2.93
CA ALA A 47 -6.26 21.51 -3.20
C ALA A 47 -4.76 21.73 -2.88
N ARG A 48 -4.28 21.21 -1.73
CA ARG A 48 -2.86 21.33 -1.34
C ARG A 48 -1.91 20.64 -2.31
N ILE A 49 -2.27 19.43 -2.80
CA ILE A 49 -1.38 18.66 -3.68
C ILE A 49 -1.54 19.03 -5.16
N HIS A 50 -2.51 19.87 -5.51
CA HIS A 50 -2.77 20.27 -6.90
C HIS A 50 -1.53 20.88 -7.56
N GLY A 51 -1.19 20.41 -8.76
CA GLY A 51 0.00 20.84 -9.52
C GLY A 51 1.34 20.38 -8.94
N ARG A 52 1.34 19.64 -7.81
CA ARG A 52 2.56 19.13 -7.13
C ARG A 52 2.71 17.62 -7.21
N VAL A 53 1.63 16.95 -7.55
CA VAL A 53 1.59 15.53 -7.90
C VAL A 53 0.86 15.38 -9.23
N HIS A 54 1.04 14.24 -9.89
CA HIS A 54 0.31 13.98 -11.12
C HIS A 54 -1.16 13.64 -10.83
N ARG A 55 -2.09 14.20 -11.61
CA ARG A 55 -3.39 13.58 -11.80
C ARG A 55 -3.16 12.39 -12.74
N THR A 56 -3.12 11.19 -12.19
CA THR A 56 -2.76 10.00 -12.97
C THR A 56 -3.91 9.58 -13.90
N PRO A 57 -3.63 9.04 -15.09
CA PRO A 57 -4.68 8.67 -16.04
C PRO A 57 -5.45 7.43 -15.57
N ILE A 58 -6.68 7.29 -16.12
CA ILE A 58 -7.43 6.05 -16.10
C ILE A 58 -7.27 5.36 -17.46
N LEU A 59 -6.72 4.15 -17.41
CA LEU A 59 -6.54 3.28 -18.57
C LEU A 59 -7.66 2.23 -18.59
N SER A 60 -7.97 1.66 -19.74
CA SER A 60 -8.97 0.59 -19.82
C SER A 60 -8.43 -0.68 -20.48
N SER A 61 -8.98 -1.83 -20.10
CA SER A 61 -8.65 -3.13 -20.67
C SER A 61 -9.90 -3.93 -21.03
N ARG A 62 -10.14 -4.08 -22.32
CA ARG A 62 -11.16 -4.98 -22.85
C ARG A 62 -10.84 -6.44 -22.51
N THR A 63 -9.59 -6.87 -22.66
CA THR A 63 -9.19 -8.25 -22.38
C THR A 63 -9.49 -8.63 -20.92
N ALA A 64 -9.25 -7.72 -19.96
CA ALA A 64 -9.59 -7.98 -18.56
C ALA A 64 -11.10 -8.12 -18.36
N GLY A 65 -11.91 -7.29 -19.02
CA GLY A 65 -13.39 -7.40 -18.99
C GLY A 65 -13.89 -8.73 -19.55
N VAL A 66 -13.32 -9.19 -20.67
CA VAL A 66 -13.65 -10.50 -21.26
C VAL A 66 -13.31 -11.65 -20.30
N ILE A 67 -12.14 -11.60 -19.63
CA ILE A 67 -11.75 -12.62 -18.65
C ILE A 67 -12.73 -12.65 -17.47
N VAL A 68 -13.18 -11.52 -16.98
CA VAL A 68 -14.18 -11.44 -15.89
C VAL A 68 -15.47 -12.12 -16.34
N ARG A 69 -16.00 -11.79 -17.53
CA ARG A 69 -17.19 -12.41 -18.08
C ARG A 69 -17.04 -13.93 -18.19
N ASP A 70 -15.91 -14.39 -18.73
CA ASP A 70 -15.69 -15.81 -18.98
C ASP A 70 -15.48 -16.62 -17.69
N ARG A 71 -14.94 -16.00 -16.65
CA ARG A 71 -14.66 -16.67 -15.35
C ARG A 71 -15.79 -16.57 -14.34
N GLN A 72 -16.49 -15.42 -14.30
CA GLN A 72 -17.51 -15.14 -13.29
C GLN A 72 -18.93 -15.11 -13.86
N GLY A 73 -19.07 -15.09 -15.19
CA GLY A 73 -20.35 -14.86 -15.85
C GLY A 73 -20.83 -13.40 -15.79
N ALA A 74 -20.09 -12.49 -15.14
CA ALA A 74 -20.45 -11.09 -15.04
C ALA A 74 -19.98 -10.29 -16.28
N SER A 75 -20.91 -9.65 -16.98
CA SER A 75 -20.62 -8.79 -18.13
C SER A 75 -20.49 -7.34 -17.67
N LEU A 76 -19.26 -6.84 -17.57
CA LEU A 76 -18.98 -5.49 -17.11
C LEU A 76 -19.43 -4.42 -18.10
N ALA A 77 -19.59 -3.16 -17.63
CA ALA A 77 -19.91 -2.02 -18.45
C ALA A 77 -18.85 -1.75 -19.53
N ALA A 78 -19.29 -1.30 -20.69
CA ALA A 78 -18.41 -0.87 -21.78
C ALA A 78 -17.83 0.51 -21.48
N GLY A 79 -16.53 0.68 -21.77
CA GLY A 79 -15.88 2.00 -21.69
C GLY A 79 -16.02 2.83 -22.94
N PRO A 80 -15.69 4.14 -22.89
CA PRO A 80 -15.57 4.96 -24.10
C PRO A 80 -14.28 4.62 -24.91
N PRO A 81 -14.33 4.60 -26.24
CA PRO A 81 -15.55 4.69 -27.01
C PRO A 81 -16.44 3.46 -26.75
N ALA A 82 -17.77 3.67 -26.74
CA ALA A 82 -18.74 2.61 -26.48
C ALA A 82 -18.78 1.64 -27.66
N ASP A 83 -17.96 0.57 -27.57
CA ASP A 83 -17.92 -0.51 -28.57
C ASP A 83 -18.73 -1.75 -28.12
N GLY A 84 -19.43 -1.65 -27.00
CA GLY A 84 -20.24 -2.73 -26.42
C GLY A 84 -19.46 -3.82 -25.69
N GLU A 85 -18.13 -3.70 -25.59
CA GLU A 85 -17.30 -4.70 -24.94
C GLU A 85 -17.03 -4.38 -23.47
N PRO A 86 -17.06 -5.40 -22.59
CA PRO A 86 -16.81 -5.20 -21.17
C PRO A 86 -15.38 -4.72 -20.90
N ARG A 87 -15.22 -3.81 -19.95
CA ARG A 87 -13.91 -3.22 -19.61
C ARG A 87 -13.64 -3.18 -18.12
N VAL A 88 -12.39 -3.41 -17.77
CA VAL A 88 -11.82 -3.05 -16.47
C VAL A 88 -11.02 -1.77 -16.65
N PHE A 89 -11.23 -0.81 -15.76
CA PHE A 89 -10.50 0.45 -15.72
C PHE A 89 -9.36 0.36 -14.70
N LEU A 90 -8.24 1.05 -14.99
CA LEU A 90 -7.02 1.04 -14.16
C LEU A 90 -6.65 2.48 -13.82
N LYS A 91 -6.79 2.89 -12.55
CA LYS A 91 -6.21 4.14 -12.04
C LYS A 91 -4.70 3.97 -11.89
N ALA A 92 -3.93 4.67 -12.73
CA ALA A 92 -2.52 4.38 -12.99
C ALA A 92 -1.57 5.08 -11.99
N GLU A 93 -1.70 4.82 -10.68
CA GLU A 93 -0.84 5.40 -9.64
C GLU A 93 0.62 4.95 -9.73
N HIS A 94 0.95 3.92 -10.48
CA HIS A 94 2.33 3.56 -10.81
C HIS A 94 3.03 4.59 -11.73
N LEU A 95 2.26 5.47 -12.39
CA LEU A 95 2.78 6.60 -13.17
C LEU A 95 2.90 7.90 -12.35
N GLN A 96 2.61 7.85 -11.05
CA GLN A 96 2.79 8.97 -10.15
C GLN A 96 4.28 9.27 -9.94
N LEU A 97 4.59 10.47 -9.47
CA LEU A 97 5.94 10.82 -9.01
C LEU A 97 6.51 9.72 -8.10
N THR A 98 7.79 9.43 -8.25
CA THR A 98 8.48 8.31 -7.57
C THR A 98 7.94 6.91 -7.88
N GLY A 99 7.06 6.75 -8.88
CA GLY A 99 6.57 5.45 -9.34
C GLY A 99 5.53 4.79 -8.44
N SER A 100 4.85 5.53 -7.56
CA SER A 100 3.78 5.03 -6.69
C SER A 100 2.91 6.16 -6.11
N PHE A 101 1.73 5.83 -5.60
CA PHE A 101 0.77 6.76 -4.99
C PHE A 101 1.31 7.58 -3.80
N LYS A 102 2.38 7.13 -3.16
CA LYS A 102 2.89 7.64 -1.87
C LYS A 102 3.15 9.16 -1.82
N PRO A 103 3.57 9.84 -2.90
CA PRO A 103 3.75 11.30 -2.88
C PRO A 103 2.50 12.09 -2.52
N ARG A 104 1.29 11.60 -2.79
CA ARG A 104 0.03 12.28 -2.47
C ARG A 104 -0.09 12.57 -0.97
N GLY A 105 -0.05 11.53 -0.15
CA GLY A 105 -0.10 11.66 1.31
C GLY A 105 1.12 12.38 1.88
N ALA A 106 2.33 12.08 1.36
CA ALA A 106 3.56 12.72 1.83
C ALA A 106 3.53 14.25 1.58
N THR A 107 3.07 14.70 0.41
CA THR A 107 2.90 16.13 0.11
C THR A 107 1.86 16.77 1.01
N ASN A 108 0.68 16.15 1.16
CA ASN A 108 -0.37 16.67 2.02
C ASN A 108 0.08 16.79 3.49
N LYS A 109 0.86 15.84 4.00
CA LYS A 109 1.45 15.89 5.35
C LYS A 109 2.50 16.99 5.48
N ALA A 110 3.43 17.08 4.52
CA ALA A 110 4.50 18.07 4.54
C ALA A 110 3.96 19.53 4.48
N ASP A 111 2.87 19.75 3.75
CA ASP A 111 2.28 21.09 3.63
C ASP A 111 1.57 21.58 4.91
N GLN A 112 1.23 20.69 5.80
CA GLN A 112 0.61 21.02 7.09
C GLN A 112 1.62 21.30 8.21
N LEU A 113 2.92 21.17 7.92
CA LEU A 113 3.97 21.46 8.91
C LEU A 113 4.05 22.95 9.23
N THR A 114 4.19 23.26 10.50
CA THR A 114 4.58 24.58 10.97
C THR A 114 5.99 24.95 10.49
N ALA A 115 6.32 26.24 10.49
CA ALA A 115 7.66 26.71 10.12
C ALA A 115 8.77 26.08 11.00
N ASP A 116 8.45 25.80 12.26
CA ASP A 116 9.37 25.19 13.20
C ASP A 116 9.59 23.70 12.91
N GLU A 117 8.53 22.95 12.64
CA GLU A 117 8.60 21.55 12.21
C GLU A 117 9.35 21.39 10.88
N ARG A 118 9.15 22.30 9.92
CA ARG A 118 9.92 22.32 8.67
C ARG A 118 11.42 22.51 8.92
N ARG A 119 11.82 23.37 9.88
CA ARG A 119 13.24 23.56 10.22
C ARG A 119 13.83 22.33 10.88
N ARG A 120 13.10 21.67 11.78
CA ARG A 120 13.56 20.43 12.43
C ARG A 120 13.68 19.27 11.44
N GLY A 121 12.73 19.15 10.52
CA GLY A 121 12.74 18.14 9.48
C GLY A 121 11.84 16.94 9.72
N LEU A 122 11.85 16.04 8.76
CA LEU A 122 11.03 14.82 8.72
C LEU A 122 11.85 13.57 9.07
N ILE A 123 11.16 12.56 9.60
CA ILE A 123 11.71 11.22 9.73
C ILE A 123 10.69 10.18 9.25
N ALA A 124 11.16 9.14 8.55
CA ALA A 124 10.34 8.04 8.08
C ALA A 124 11.03 6.68 8.28
N LEU A 125 10.22 5.63 8.48
CA LEU A 125 10.67 4.24 8.53
C LEU A 125 10.19 3.52 7.29
N SER A 126 11.06 3.25 6.35
CA SER A 126 10.74 2.47 5.14
C SER A 126 11.99 2.20 4.30
N ALA A 127 12.03 1.04 3.68
CA ALA A 127 13.02 0.72 2.63
C ALA A 127 12.39 0.70 1.21
N GLY A 128 11.14 1.17 1.03
CA GLY A 128 10.40 1.09 -0.23
C GLY A 128 9.85 2.42 -0.72
N ASN A 129 8.67 2.38 -1.32
CA ASN A 129 7.98 3.51 -1.95
C ASN A 129 7.77 4.71 -1.00
N HIS A 130 7.50 4.44 0.28
CA HIS A 130 7.30 5.51 1.27
C HIS A 130 8.59 6.30 1.52
N ALA A 131 9.74 5.62 1.65
CA ALA A 131 11.03 6.29 1.82
C ALA A 131 11.33 7.24 0.65
N GLN A 132 11.13 6.77 -0.57
CA GLN A 132 11.38 7.56 -1.78
C GLN A 132 10.44 8.76 -1.88
N ALA A 133 9.14 8.55 -1.57
CA ALA A 133 8.15 9.62 -1.62
C ALA A 133 8.42 10.72 -0.58
N VAL A 134 8.72 10.35 0.68
CA VAL A 134 9.03 11.32 1.73
C VAL A 134 10.32 12.08 1.39
N ALA A 135 11.36 11.38 0.93
CA ALA A 135 12.61 12.01 0.52
C ALA A 135 12.41 12.98 -0.65
N TYR A 136 11.66 12.57 -1.69
CA TYR A 136 11.33 13.42 -2.84
C TYR A 136 10.57 14.69 -2.42
N VAL A 137 9.51 14.53 -1.62
CA VAL A 137 8.69 15.65 -1.16
C VAL A 137 9.49 16.59 -0.29
N ALA A 138 10.29 16.06 0.64
CA ALA A 138 11.16 16.86 1.50
C ALA A 138 12.16 17.69 0.66
N ALA A 139 12.83 17.05 -0.30
CA ALA A 139 13.77 17.72 -1.21
C ALA A 139 13.10 18.83 -2.02
N SER A 140 11.89 18.59 -2.56
CA SER A 140 11.14 19.58 -3.35
C SER A 140 10.71 20.80 -2.55
N GLN A 141 10.69 20.69 -1.21
CA GLN A 141 10.28 21.75 -0.28
C GLN A 141 11.42 22.30 0.57
N GLY A 142 12.66 21.83 0.37
CA GLY A 142 13.82 22.23 1.15
C GLY A 142 13.73 21.82 2.64
N ILE A 143 13.04 20.72 2.96
CA ILE A 143 12.87 20.20 4.31
C ILE A 143 13.94 19.11 4.56
N PRO A 144 14.73 19.18 5.66
CA PRO A 144 15.62 18.09 6.04
C PRO A 144 14.85 16.79 6.26
N VAL A 145 15.43 15.65 5.84
CA VAL A 145 14.75 14.37 6.01
C VAL A 145 15.73 13.25 6.37
N THR A 146 15.36 12.48 7.39
CA THR A 146 16.03 11.26 7.80
C THR A 146 15.16 10.05 7.47
N VAL A 147 15.72 9.04 6.81
CA VAL A 147 15.02 7.78 6.52
C VAL A 147 15.74 6.65 7.25
N VAL A 148 15.04 6.00 8.16
CA VAL A 148 15.53 4.82 8.87
C VAL A 148 15.12 3.56 8.12
N MET A 149 16.05 2.64 7.91
CA MET A 149 15.84 1.36 7.24
C MET A 149 16.47 0.23 8.07
N PRO A 150 15.93 -0.98 8.06
CA PRO A 150 16.64 -2.14 8.57
C PRO A 150 18.02 -2.30 7.92
N ALA A 151 19.00 -2.80 8.66
CA ALA A 151 20.39 -2.95 8.17
C ALA A 151 20.49 -3.86 6.92
N GLY A 152 19.57 -4.82 6.79
CA GLY A 152 19.46 -5.70 5.63
C GLY A 152 18.77 -5.08 4.40
N ALA A 153 18.38 -3.81 4.43
CA ALA A 153 17.79 -3.14 3.27
C ALA A 153 18.75 -3.12 2.08
N SER A 154 18.24 -3.33 0.86
CA SER A 154 19.11 -3.37 -0.32
C SER A 154 19.78 -2.01 -0.55
N GLN A 155 21.05 -2.05 -0.99
CA GLN A 155 21.81 -0.83 -1.28
C GLN A 155 21.14 0.02 -2.37
N ALA A 156 20.46 -0.60 -3.33
CA ALA A 156 19.70 0.10 -4.37
C ALA A 156 18.54 0.93 -3.76
N LYS A 157 17.81 0.37 -2.81
CA LYS A 157 16.71 1.07 -2.10
C LYS A 157 17.23 2.24 -1.26
N ALA A 158 18.35 2.03 -0.53
CA ALA A 158 19.01 3.10 0.23
C ALA A 158 19.56 4.21 -0.70
N ALA A 159 20.19 3.84 -1.81
CA ALA A 159 20.70 4.80 -2.79
C ALA A 159 19.58 5.62 -3.45
N ALA A 160 18.38 5.04 -3.65
CA ALA A 160 17.23 5.75 -4.19
C ALA A 160 16.78 6.89 -3.25
N ALA A 161 16.71 6.66 -1.94
CA ALA A 161 16.37 7.69 -0.97
C ALA A 161 17.48 8.77 -0.88
N ARG A 162 18.76 8.36 -0.86
CA ARG A 162 19.90 9.30 -0.86
C ARG A 162 19.95 10.20 -2.09
N ARG A 163 19.52 9.72 -3.26
CA ARG A 163 19.45 10.55 -4.49
C ARG A 163 18.49 11.72 -4.36
N TYR A 164 17.47 11.59 -3.51
CA TYR A 164 16.58 12.69 -3.14
C TYR A 164 17.08 13.51 -1.94
N GLY A 165 18.35 13.33 -1.51
CA GLY A 165 18.96 14.12 -0.45
C GLY A 165 18.64 13.66 0.98
N ALA A 166 18.03 12.48 1.18
CA ALA A 166 17.76 11.98 2.51
C ALA A 166 19.02 11.50 3.23
N GLU A 167 19.14 11.83 4.52
CA GLU A 167 20.00 11.11 5.45
C GLU A 167 19.44 9.70 5.63
N VAL A 168 20.17 8.66 5.21
CA VAL A 168 19.75 7.27 5.35
C VAL A 168 20.49 6.60 6.47
N VAL A 169 19.76 6.19 7.50
CA VAL A 169 20.25 5.48 8.68
C VAL A 169 19.88 3.99 8.55
N LEU A 170 20.89 3.13 8.40
CA LEU A 170 20.72 1.68 8.39
C LEU A 170 20.89 1.16 9.82
N PHE A 171 19.83 0.64 10.44
CA PHE A 171 19.89 0.22 11.84
C PHE A 171 18.98 -0.99 12.13
N GLY A 172 19.53 -1.92 12.92
CA GLY A 172 18.80 -3.09 13.41
C GLY A 172 18.57 -4.16 12.33
N GLU A 173 18.47 -5.41 12.78
CA GLU A 173 18.24 -6.56 11.90
C GLU A 173 16.78 -6.66 11.45
N HIS A 174 15.84 -6.13 12.26
CA HIS A 174 14.39 -6.20 12.03
C HIS A 174 13.75 -4.82 12.12
N ILE A 175 12.60 -4.69 11.48
CA ILE A 175 11.82 -3.45 11.42
C ILE A 175 11.52 -2.87 12.81
N GLY A 176 11.24 -3.70 13.81
CA GLY A 176 10.98 -3.24 15.18
C GLY A 176 12.20 -2.62 15.87
N ARG A 177 13.45 -3.07 15.58
CA ARG A 177 14.67 -2.41 16.07
C ARG A 177 14.90 -1.09 15.36
N ALA A 178 14.66 -1.05 14.05
CA ALA A 178 14.74 0.17 13.27
C ALA A 178 13.72 1.22 13.74
N TYR A 179 12.49 0.79 14.11
CA TYR A 179 11.47 1.67 14.66
C TYR A 179 11.89 2.28 16.00
N ARG A 180 12.40 1.50 16.94
CA ARG A 180 12.88 2.05 18.22
C ARG A 180 13.99 3.08 18.04
N HIS A 181 14.88 2.85 17.09
CA HIS A 181 15.93 3.83 16.78
C HIS A 181 15.37 5.08 16.11
N LEU A 182 14.36 4.93 15.25
CA LEU A 182 13.61 6.06 14.71
C LEU A 182 13.03 6.93 15.84
N GLU A 183 12.36 6.31 16.83
CA GLU A 183 11.77 7.05 17.95
C GLU A 183 12.85 7.81 18.76
N THR A 184 14.00 7.17 19.02
CA THR A 184 15.14 7.85 19.65
C THR A 184 15.57 9.07 18.86
N LEU A 185 15.80 8.95 17.55
CA LEU A 185 16.21 10.07 16.71
C LEU A 185 15.12 11.16 16.63
N ARG A 186 13.84 10.74 16.59
CA ARG A 186 12.70 11.65 16.59
C ARG A 186 12.68 12.52 17.84
N GLU A 187 12.85 11.92 19.00
CA GLU A 187 12.86 12.63 20.28
C GLU A 187 14.10 13.54 20.42
N GLU A 188 15.28 13.02 20.13
CA GLU A 188 16.55 13.78 20.25
C GLU A 188 16.61 14.99 19.33
N ARG A 189 16.08 14.88 18.11
CA ARG A 189 16.17 15.94 17.08
C ARG A 189 14.87 16.70 16.88
N GLY A 190 13.78 16.32 17.56
CA GLY A 190 12.45 16.91 17.41
C GLY A 190 11.84 16.75 16.02
N LEU A 191 12.17 15.64 15.32
CA LEU A 191 11.74 15.38 13.94
C LEU A 191 10.25 15.03 13.88
N VAL A 192 9.60 15.37 12.77
CA VAL A 192 8.21 15.00 12.52
C VAL A 192 8.15 13.64 11.84
N TYR A 193 7.52 12.68 12.49
CA TYR A 193 7.34 11.34 11.90
C TYR A 193 6.27 11.36 10.80
N VAL A 194 6.64 10.89 9.62
CA VAL A 194 5.72 10.68 8.51
C VAL A 194 5.37 9.20 8.47
N HIS A 195 4.22 8.86 9.07
CA HIS A 195 3.75 7.49 9.16
C HIS A 195 3.40 6.94 7.76
N PRO A 196 3.72 5.69 7.40
CA PRO A 196 3.52 5.18 6.04
C PRO A 196 2.05 4.96 5.64
N PHE A 197 1.10 4.90 6.59
CA PHE A 197 -0.31 4.60 6.32
C PHE A 197 -1.31 5.05 7.40
N ASP A 198 -0.98 5.03 8.71
CA ASP A 198 -1.92 5.29 9.80
C ASP A 198 -1.76 6.71 10.35
N ASP A 199 -2.03 7.69 9.53
CA ASP A 199 -1.98 9.13 9.83
C ASP A 199 -3.10 9.82 9.03
N PRO A 200 -3.97 10.64 9.67
CA PRO A 200 -5.12 11.25 8.99
C PRO A 200 -4.72 12.12 7.80
N ALA A 201 -3.60 12.85 7.88
CA ALA A 201 -3.12 13.65 6.76
C ALA A 201 -2.63 12.79 5.60
N ILE A 202 -1.96 11.66 5.89
CA ILE A 202 -1.55 10.70 4.88
C ILE A 202 -2.79 10.06 4.23
N ILE A 203 -3.76 9.60 5.03
CA ILE A 203 -4.99 8.96 4.53
C ILE A 203 -5.80 9.93 3.68
N ALA A 204 -5.98 11.19 4.12
CA ALA A 204 -6.68 12.21 3.34
C ALA A 204 -6.00 12.48 1.98
N GLY A 205 -4.67 12.56 1.96
CA GLY A 205 -3.91 12.67 0.71
C GLY A 205 -4.13 11.49 -0.25
N GLN A 206 -4.22 10.26 0.27
CA GLN A 206 -4.55 9.08 -0.54
C GLN A 206 -6.02 9.09 -1.00
N GLY A 207 -6.92 9.66 -0.18
CA GLY A 207 -8.34 9.83 -0.51
C GLY A 207 -8.59 10.64 -1.76
N THR A 208 -7.66 11.51 -2.16
CA THR A 208 -7.75 12.28 -3.42
C THR A 208 -7.85 11.39 -4.66
N ILE A 209 -7.30 10.18 -4.61
CA ILE A 209 -7.44 9.18 -5.69
C ILE A 209 -8.91 8.77 -5.83
N GLY A 210 -9.61 8.56 -4.72
CA GLY A 210 -11.05 8.25 -4.72
C GLY A 210 -11.88 9.37 -5.37
N LEU A 211 -11.56 10.64 -5.08
CA LEU A 211 -12.20 11.79 -5.73
C LEU A 211 -11.95 11.79 -7.25
N GLU A 212 -10.70 11.59 -7.66
CA GLU A 212 -10.34 11.55 -9.08
C GLU A 212 -11.06 10.41 -9.82
N ILE A 213 -11.19 9.22 -9.18
CA ILE A 213 -11.87 8.08 -9.79
C ILE A 213 -13.36 8.40 -10.02
N VAL A 214 -14.09 8.89 -9.02
CA VAL A 214 -15.52 9.16 -9.15
C VAL A 214 -15.80 10.37 -10.06
N GLU A 215 -14.85 11.27 -10.23
CA GLU A 215 -14.95 12.39 -11.16
C GLU A 215 -14.72 11.94 -12.62
N GLU A 216 -13.75 11.05 -12.87
CA GLU A 216 -13.39 10.57 -14.21
C GLU A 216 -14.26 9.39 -14.66
N LEU A 217 -14.81 8.60 -13.72
CA LEU A 217 -15.76 7.51 -13.92
C LEU A 217 -17.00 7.76 -13.07
N PRO A 218 -17.91 8.66 -13.49
CA PRO A 218 -19.09 9.00 -12.68
C PRO A 218 -20.00 7.81 -12.35
N ASP A 219 -19.96 6.78 -13.21
CA ASP A 219 -20.75 5.55 -13.06
C ASP A 219 -19.96 4.38 -12.45
N VAL A 220 -18.81 4.64 -11.82
CA VAL A 220 -18.05 3.58 -11.17
C VAL A 220 -18.85 2.88 -10.07
N ASP A 221 -18.97 1.57 -10.15
CA ASP A 221 -19.71 0.74 -9.19
C ASP A 221 -18.80 0.01 -8.22
N VAL A 222 -17.59 -0.35 -8.67
CA VAL A 222 -16.61 -1.11 -7.86
C VAL A 222 -15.22 -0.52 -8.00
N ILE A 223 -14.60 -0.26 -6.85
CA ILE A 223 -13.17 0.10 -6.78
C ILE A 223 -12.43 -1.00 -6.02
N VAL A 224 -11.30 -1.46 -6.58
CA VAL A 224 -10.47 -2.52 -5.99
C VAL A 224 -9.07 -1.99 -5.69
N VAL A 225 -8.60 -2.17 -4.47
CA VAL A 225 -7.36 -1.55 -3.97
C VAL A 225 -6.51 -2.54 -3.18
N GLY A 226 -5.22 -2.62 -3.47
CA GLY A 226 -4.27 -3.39 -2.65
C GLY A 226 -4.12 -2.81 -1.24
N VAL A 227 -4.09 -3.67 -0.23
CA VAL A 227 -3.99 -3.33 1.18
C VAL A 227 -2.69 -3.87 1.77
N GLY A 228 -1.83 -2.94 2.22
CA GLY A 228 -0.76 -3.24 3.14
C GLY A 228 -1.20 -2.78 4.54
N GLY A 229 -0.68 -1.63 5.02
CA GLY A 229 -1.19 -1.02 6.26
C GLY A 229 -2.55 -0.33 6.13
N GLY A 230 -3.20 -0.36 4.96
CA GLY A 230 -4.60 0.03 4.73
C GLY A 230 -4.88 1.50 4.44
N GLY A 231 -3.93 2.42 4.66
CA GLY A 231 -4.21 3.86 4.50
C GLY A 231 -4.59 4.29 3.07
N LEU A 232 -4.12 3.58 2.04
CA LEU A 232 -4.54 3.81 0.65
C LEU A 232 -6.00 3.41 0.44
N ALA A 233 -6.34 2.17 0.78
CA ALA A 233 -7.68 1.62 0.53
C ALA A 233 -8.75 2.39 1.31
N THR A 234 -8.50 2.68 2.59
CA THR A 234 -9.44 3.41 3.44
C THR A 234 -9.57 4.88 3.03
N GLY A 235 -8.47 5.52 2.60
CA GLY A 235 -8.52 6.87 2.06
C GLY A 235 -9.35 6.94 0.77
N ILE A 236 -9.09 6.04 -0.20
CA ILE A 236 -9.86 5.96 -1.45
C ILE A 236 -11.33 5.69 -1.15
N ALA A 237 -11.63 4.75 -0.26
CA ALA A 237 -13.01 4.41 0.11
C ALA A 237 -13.73 5.61 0.74
N ALA A 238 -13.09 6.31 1.68
CA ALA A 238 -13.64 7.51 2.29
C ALA A 238 -13.89 8.61 1.24
N GLY A 239 -12.91 8.86 0.35
CA GLY A 239 -13.05 9.85 -0.72
C GLY A 239 -14.16 9.53 -1.71
N ALA A 240 -14.22 8.28 -2.18
CA ALA A 240 -15.20 7.86 -3.18
C ALA A 240 -16.62 7.78 -2.59
N LYS A 241 -16.82 7.10 -1.45
CA LYS A 241 -18.15 6.86 -0.88
C LYS A 241 -18.84 8.12 -0.34
N GLN A 242 -18.10 9.11 0.12
CA GLN A 242 -18.69 10.37 0.55
C GLN A 242 -19.20 11.23 -0.63
N VAL A 243 -18.74 10.96 -1.85
CA VAL A 243 -19.24 11.59 -3.09
C VAL A 243 -20.27 10.71 -3.78
N ARG A 244 -20.02 9.40 -3.88
CA ARG A 244 -20.88 8.39 -4.48
C ARG A 244 -21.14 7.26 -3.46
N PRO A 245 -22.18 7.37 -2.61
CA PRO A 245 -22.45 6.41 -1.53
C PRO A 245 -22.68 4.96 -2.00
N GLY A 246 -23.14 4.78 -3.24
CA GLY A 246 -23.41 3.46 -3.83
C GLY A 246 -22.17 2.71 -4.32
N VAL A 247 -20.98 3.35 -4.40
CA VAL A 247 -19.78 2.67 -4.85
C VAL A 247 -19.34 1.61 -3.83
N ARG A 248 -19.00 0.41 -4.30
CA ARG A 248 -18.45 -0.67 -3.48
C ARG A 248 -16.92 -0.62 -3.55
N VAL A 249 -16.24 -0.69 -2.41
CA VAL A 249 -14.78 -0.64 -2.35
C VAL A 249 -14.24 -1.88 -1.66
N TYR A 250 -13.47 -2.67 -2.39
CA TYR A 250 -12.86 -3.90 -1.90
C TYR A 250 -11.36 -3.74 -1.70
N GLY A 251 -10.90 -4.13 -0.51
CA GLY A 251 -9.48 -4.30 -0.20
C GLY A 251 -8.95 -5.65 -0.69
N VAL A 252 -7.66 -5.72 -0.99
CA VAL A 252 -6.98 -6.95 -1.40
C VAL A 252 -5.71 -7.12 -0.60
N GLU A 253 -5.61 -8.20 0.18
CA GLU A 253 -4.41 -8.56 0.95
C GLU A 253 -3.83 -9.90 0.45
N PRO A 254 -2.50 -10.10 0.51
CA PRO A 254 -1.93 -11.43 0.35
C PRO A 254 -2.31 -12.33 1.54
N VAL A 255 -2.58 -13.61 1.32
CA VAL A 255 -2.98 -14.58 2.38
C VAL A 255 -2.04 -14.57 3.59
N ARG A 256 -0.72 -14.39 3.36
CA ARG A 256 0.29 -14.38 4.44
C ARG A 256 0.75 -12.96 4.81
N SER A 257 -0.02 -11.94 4.44
CA SER A 257 0.24 -10.53 4.76
C SER A 257 -1.08 -9.78 4.95
N ASN A 258 -1.96 -10.32 5.80
CA ASN A 258 -3.36 -9.96 5.97
C ASN A 258 -3.62 -9.23 7.32
N ALA A 259 -2.78 -8.24 7.62
CA ALA A 259 -2.81 -7.52 8.90
C ALA A 259 -4.16 -6.85 9.18
N LEU A 260 -4.79 -6.25 8.17
CA LEU A 260 -6.06 -5.56 8.35
C LEU A 260 -7.21 -6.56 8.58
N THR A 261 -7.25 -7.65 7.83
CA THR A 261 -8.25 -8.73 8.04
C THR A 261 -8.20 -9.22 9.48
N LEU A 262 -7.00 -9.62 9.95
CA LEU A 262 -6.81 -10.13 11.32
C LEU A 262 -7.15 -9.08 12.40
N ALA A 263 -6.81 -7.82 12.16
CA ALA A 263 -7.13 -6.75 13.10
C ALA A 263 -8.64 -6.48 13.19
N LEU A 264 -9.35 -6.53 12.06
CA LEU A 264 -10.82 -6.36 12.02
C LEU A 264 -11.54 -7.52 12.71
N GLU A 265 -11.10 -8.76 12.50
CA GLU A 265 -11.61 -9.96 13.17
C GLU A 265 -11.37 -9.93 14.67
N ALA A 266 -10.15 -9.56 15.08
CA ALA A 266 -9.78 -9.48 16.50
C ALA A 266 -10.36 -8.27 17.24
N GLY A 267 -10.84 -7.27 16.52
CA GLY A 267 -11.32 -6.00 17.10
C GLY A 267 -10.22 -5.10 17.70
N ARG A 268 -8.95 -5.40 17.42
CA ARG A 268 -7.76 -4.69 17.95
C ARG A 268 -6.61 -4.79 16.97
N VAL A 269 -5.59 -3.95 17.14
CA VAL A 269 -4.35 -4.07 16.40
C VAL A 269 -3.70 -5.45 16.64
N VAL A 270 -3.30 -6.10 15.56
CA VAL A 270 -2.62 -7.41 15.57
C VAL A 270 -1.32 -7.27 14.81
N ASP A 271 -0.21 -7.67 15.45
CA ASP A 271 1.08 -7.75 14.80
C ASP A 271 1.22 -9.07 14.04
N ILE A 272 1.73 -8.99 12.81
CA ILE A 272 2.05 -10.15 11.97
C ILE A 272 3.50 -10.09 11.49
N ASP A 273 4.00 -11.23 11.01
CA ASP A 273 5.24 -11.30 10.23
C ASP A 273 4.89 -11.51 8.75
N PRO A 274 4.78 -10.43 7.96
CA PRO A 274 4.26 -10.51 6.61
C PRO A 274 5.23 -11.19 5.65
N VAL A 275 4.71 -12.11 4.84
CA VAL A 275 5.49 -12.83 3.82
C VAL A 275 4.72 -12.83 2.50
N SER A 276 5.23 -12.11 1.50
CA SER A 276 4.64 -12.07 0.16
C SER A 276 5.64 -11.57 -0.89
N ILE A 277 5.44 -11.95 -2.16
CA ILE A 277 6.12 -11.28 -3.29
C ILE A 277 5.72 -9.81 -3.40
N ALA A 278 4.53 -9.45 -2.88
CA ALA A 278 4.03 -8.09 -2.81
C ALA A 278 4.58 -7.35 -1.57
N ASP A 279 5.89 -7.11 -1.51
CA ASP A 279 6.57 -6.48 -0.37
C ASP A 279 5.98 -5.11 0.01
N GLY A 280 5.41 -4.37 -0.94
CA GLY A 280 4.69 -3.11 -0.71
C GLY A 280 3.37 -3.27 0.04
N LEU A 281 2.81 -4.50 0.14
CA LEU A 281 1.65 -4.86 0.97
C LEU A 281 2.06 -5.54 2.29
N GLY A 282 3.35 -5.63 2.59
CA GLY A 282 3.90 -6.25 3.79
C GLY A 282 3.92 -5.32 5.00
N ALA A 283 2.78 -4.81 5.45
CA ALA A 283 2.69 -4.07 6.69
C ALA A 283 2.63 -5.03 7.90
N PRO A 284 3.37 -4.76 8.99
CA PRO A 284 3.37 -5.64 10.15
C PRO A 284 2.10 -5.53 11.00
N PHE A 285 1.30 -4.50 10.81
CA PHE A 285 0.01 -4.28 11.50
C PHE A 285 -0.88 -3.32 10.68
N ALA A 286 -2.17 -3.28 11.02
CA ALA A 286 -3.08 -2.20 10.64
C ALA A 286 -3.36 -1.33 11.88
N GLY A 287 -3.25 -0.02 11.71
CA GLY A 287 -3.40 0.92 12.82
C GLY A 287 -4.86 1.28 13.12
N PRO A 288 -5.11 1.98 14.26
CA PRO A 288 -6.47 2.29 14.70
C PRO A 288 -7.26 3.20 13.74
N TRP A 289 -6.64 4.18 13.10
CA TRP A 289 -7.28 4.99 12.06
C TRP A 289 -7.78 4.14 10.91
N VAL A 290 -6.89 3.28 10.39
CA VAL A 290 -7.22 2.38 9.29
C VAL A 290 -8.32 1.41 9.66
N MET A 291 -8.29 0.80 10.86
CA MET A 291 -9.33 -0.13 11.32
C MET A 291 -10.71 0.55 11.40
N ALA A 292 -10.79 1.76 11.94
CA ALA A 292 -12.03 2.51 12.04
C ALA A 292 -12.62 2.84 10.67
N LEU A 293 -11.77 3.36 9.77
CA LEU A 293 -12.19 3.72 8.41
C LEU A 293 -12.52 2.50 7.55
N ALA A 294 -11.82 1.38 7.75
CA ALA A 294 -12.12 0.13 7.05
C ALA A 294 -13.51 -0.40 7.40
N ARG A 295 -13.87 -0.41 8.69
CA ARG A 295 -15.22 -0.79 9.15
C ARG A 295 -16.31 0.10 8.59
N ARG A 296 -16.01 1.37 8.35
CA ARG A 296 -16.99 2.36 7.89
C ARG A 296 -17.15 2.36 6.37
N TYR A 297 -16.05 2.17 5.63
CA TYR A 297 -16.02 2.46 4.21
C TYR A 297 -15.67 1.29 3.29
N LEU A 298 -15.03 0.20 3.77
CA LEU A 298 -14.78 -0.97 2.93
C LEU A 298 -15.99 -1.91 2.93
N ASP A 299 -16.33 -2.44 1.75
CA ASP A 299 -17.38 -3.45 1.58
C ASP A 299 -16.87 -4.87 1.81
N GLY A 300 -15.55 -5.05 1.80
CA GLY A 300 -14.91 -6.32 2.09
C GLY A 300 -13.42 -6.31 1.81
N ILE A 301 -12.75 -7.36 2.27
CA ILE A 301 -11.34 -7.63 1.98
C ILE A 301 -11.24 -9.03 1.40
N VAL A 302 -10.47 -9.14 0.31
CA VAL A 302 -10.23 -10.39 -0.41
C VAL A 302 -8.79 -10.82 -0.21
N LEU A 303 -8.56 -12.07 0.12
CA LEU A 303 -7.23 -12.64 0.26
C LEU A 303 -6.79 -13.29 -1.05
N LEU A 304 -5.56 -12.98 -1.48
CA LEU A 304 -4.96 -13.53 -2.69
C LEU A 304 -3.77 -14.43 -2.39
N GLU A 305 -3.67 -15.50 -3.16
CA GLU A 305 -2.47 -16.33 -3.24
C GLU A 305 -1.38 -15.65 -4.09
N GLU A 306 -0.12 -16.01 -3.86
CA GLU A 306 1.04 -15.42 -4.54
C GLU A 306 0.97 -15.55 -6.08
N HIS A 307 0.46 -16.66 -6.59
CA HIS A 307 0.30 -16.90 -8.03
C HIS A 307 -0.76 -15.99 -8.67
N GLU A 308 -1.81 -15.61 -7.92
CA GLU A 308 -2.85 -14.68 -8.40
C GLU A 308 -2.31 -13.24 -8.48
N ILE A 309 -1.48 -12.85 -7.51
CA ILE A 309 -0.76 -11.57 -7.54
C ILE A 309 0.21 -11.54 -8.73
N ALA A 310 0.97 -12.61 -8.92
CA ALA A 310 1.89 -12.76 -10.04
C ALA A 310 1.16 -12.73 -11.40
N ALA A 311 -0.05 -13.32 -11.47
CA ALA A 311 -0.92 -13.26 -12.63
C ALA A 311 -1.30 -11.81 -12.98
N GLY A 312 -1.60 -10.99 -11.96
CA GLY A 312 -1.83 -9.54 -12.14
C GLY A 312 -0.63 -8.82 -12.75
N VAL A 313 0.60 -9.10 -12.26
CA VAL A 313 1.85 -8.56 -12.83
C VAL A 313 2.02 -8.96 -14.29
N ARG A 314 1.90 -10.25 -14.57
CA ARG A 314 2.05 -10.80 -15.91
C ARG A 314 1.02 -10.23 -16.87
N PHE A 315 -0.25 -10.14 -16.46
CA PHE A 315 -1.33 -9.57 -17.26
C PHE A 315 -1.09 -8.09 -17.58
N ALA A 316 -0.72 -7.30 -16.58
CA ALA A 316 -0.38 -5.89 -16.77
C ALA A 316 0.73 -5.72 -17.82
N LEU A 317 1.77 -6.52 -17.74
CA LEU A 317 2.91 -6.47 -18.67
C LEU A 317 2.52 -6.95 -20.07
N GLU A 318 1.89 -8.14 -20.20
CA GLU A 318 1.60 -8.76 -21.48
C GLU A 318 0.42 -8.12 -22.22
N ARG A 319 -0.64 -7.71 -21.52
CA ARG A 319 -1.89 -7.27 -22.14
C ARG A 319 -2.12 -5.76 -22.05
N MET A 320 -1.70 -5.12 -20.95
CA MET A 320 -1.88 -3.68 -20.78
C MET A 320 -0.62 -2.86 -21.10
N LYS A 321 0.55 -3.50 -21.26
CA LYS A 321 1.86 -2.84 -21.47
C LYS A 321 2.24 -1.92 -20.32
N GLN A 322 1.83 -2.29 -19.11
CA GLN A 322 2.13 -1.57 -17.88
C GLN A 322 3.06 -2.39 -17.00
N LEU A 323 4.16 -1.77 -16.54
CA LEU A 323 5.08 -2.39 -15.58
C LEU A 323 4.61 -2.08 -14.17
N LEU A 324 4.01 -3.06 -13.50
CA LEU A 324 3.56 -2.96 -12.11
C LEU A 324 4.42 -3.82 -11.19
N GLU A 325 4.73 -3.30 -10.00
CA GLU A 325 5.23 -4.14 -8.93
C GLU A 325 4.12 -5.06 -8.39
N PRO A 326 4.44 -6.20 -7.73
CA PRO A 326 3.41 -7.11 -7.23
C PRO A 326 2.36 -6.43 -6.36
N ALA A 327 2.78 -5.51 -5.48
CA ALA A 327 1.85 -4.72 -4.65
C ALA A 327 0.91 -3.84 -5.50
N GLY A 328 1.40 -3.28 -6.60
CA GLY A 328 0.61 -2.47 -7.54
C GLY A 328 -0.33 -3.29 -8.40
N ALA A 329 -0.03 -4.57 -8.62
CA ALA A 329 -0.79 -5.49 -9.47
C ALA A 329 -1.85 -6.31 -8.71
N ALA A 330 -1.83 -6.34 -7.38
CA ALA A 330 -2.69 -7.20 -6.57
C ALA A 330 -4.20 -6.96 -6.83
N ALA A 331 -4.62 -5.70 -6.94
CA ALA A 331 -6.02 -5.36 -7.26
C ALA A 331 -6.45 -5.91 -8.63
N LEU A 332 -5.59 -5.79 -9.65
CA LEU A 332 -5.82 -6.37 -10.97
C LEU A 332 -5.85 -7.90 -10.91
N GLY A 333 -4.92 -8.50 -10.17
CA GLY A 333 -4.88 -9.94 -9.90
C GLY A 333 -6.20 -10.45 -9.31
N ALA A 334 -6.75 -9.76 -8.32
CA ALA A 334 -8.03 -10.12 -7.70
C ALA A 334 -9.20 -10.13 -8.68
N VAL A 335 -9.27 -9.11 -9.54
CA VAL A 335 -10.35 -9.00 -10.54
C VAL A 335 -10.26 -10.11 -11.59
N ILE A 336 -9.09 -10.29 -12.21
CA ILE A 336 -8.91 -11.29 -13.27
C ILE A 336 -8.92 -12.73 -12.76
N SER A 337 -8.65 -12.96 -11.46
CA SER A 337 -8.78 -14.28 -10.82
C SER A 337 -10.20 -14.59 -10.34
N GLY A 338 -11.14 -13.65 -10.49
CA GLY A 338 -12.54 -13.86 -10.13
C GLY A 338 -12.82 -13.82 -8.62
N ARG A 339 -11.97 -13.12 -7.86
CA ARG A 339 -12.10 -13.03 -6.39
C ARG A 339 -13.04 -11.93 -5.92
N ILE A 340 -13.26 -10.91 -6.74
CA ILE A 340 -14.12 -9.77 -6.40
C ILE A 340 -15.57 -10.11 -6.76
N PRO A 341 -16.56 -9.89 -5.87
CA PRO A 341 -17.96 -10.14 -6.19
C PRO A 341 -18.48 -9.03 -7.12
N LEU A 342 -18.52 -9.33 -8.42
CA LEU A 342 -18.96 -8.43 -9.50
C LEU A 342 -20.35 -8.84 -10.00
N GLN A 343 -21.09 -7.86 -10.53
CA GLN A 343 -22.42 -8.00 -11.09
C GLN A 343 -22.44 -7.56 -12.57
N ASP A 344 -23.48 -7.98 -13.29
CA ASP A 344 -23.69 -7.53 -14.65
C ASP A 344 -23.89 -6.02 -14.68
N GLY A 345 -23.22 -5.37 -15.62
CA GLY A 345 -23.25 -3.93 -15.81
C GLY A 345 -22.31 -3.13 -14.90
N ASP A 346 -21.56 -3.79 -14.00
CA ASP A 346 -20.60 -3.09 -13.13
C ASP A 346 -19.53 -2.34 -13.92
N THR A 347 -19.30 -1.09 -13.56
CA THR A 347 -18.12 -0.30 -13.95
C THR A 347 -17.05 -0.51 -12.88
N VAL A 348 -15.97 -1.23 -13.23
CA VAL A 348 -14.92 -1.65 -12.30
C VAL A 348 -13.64 -0.87 -12.50
N CYS A 349 -13.14 -0.22 -11.44
CA CYS A 349 -11.84 0.46 -11.42
C CYS A 349 -10.88 -0.22 -10.45
N VAL A 350 -9.72 -0.68 -10.94
CA VAL A 350 -8.63 -1.20 -10.11
C VAL A 350 -7.55 -0.12 -9.92
N VAL A 351 -6.93 -0.08 -8.75
CA VAL A 351 -5.86 0.88 -8.46
C VAL A 351 -4.50 0.20 -8.62
N ALA A 352 -3.76 0.60 -9.66
CA ALA A 352 -2.37 0.18 -9.88
C ALA A 352 -1.43 1.05 -9.03
N SER A 353 -1.25 0.68 -7.77
CA SER A 353 -0.70 1.52 -6.72
C SER A 353 0.80 1.84 -6.84
N GLY A 354 1.58 1.04 -7.60
CA GLY A 354 3.01 1.27 -7.79
C GLY A 354 3.63 0.40 -8.88
N GLY A 355 4.77 0.87 -9.42
CA GLY A 355 5.53 0.23 -10.50
C GLY A 355 7.02 0.00 -10.18
N ASN A 356 7.45 0.21 -8.94
CA ASN A 356 8.86 0.10 -8.54
C ASN A 356 9.30 -1.35 -8.34
N VAL A 357 9.19 -2.16 -9.39
CA VAL A 357 9.60 -3.56 -9.38
C VAL A 357 11.13 -3.69 -9.50
N ASP A 358 11.69 -4.62 -8.74
CA ASP A 358 13.06 -5.06 -8.94
C ASP A 358 13.13 -5.99 -10.16
N LEU A 359 13.71 -5.52 -11.25
CA LEU A 359 13.80 -6.27 -12.51
C LEU A 359 14.53 -7.62 -12.34
N ALA A 360 15.43 -7.75 -11.38
CA ALA A 360 16.10 -9.02 -11.09
C ALA A 360 15.15 -10.07 -10.52
N LYS A 361 14.07 -9.65 -9.86
CA LYS A 361 13.03 -10.54 -9.31
C LYS A 361 11.93 -10.87 -10.32
N LEU A 362 11.80 -10.10 -11.40
CA LEU A 362 10.70 -10.24 -12.35
C LEU A 362 10.59 -11.64 -12.97
N PRO A 363 11.68 -12.34 -13.39
CA PRO A 363 11.58 -13.70 -13.91
C PRO A 363 10.96 -14.69 -12.92
N ALA A 364 11.35 -14.62 -11.64
CA ALA A 364 10.79 -15.47 -10.58
C ALA A 364 9.31 -15.18 -10.34
N ILE A 365 8.89 -13.91 -10.35
CA ILE A 365 7.49 -13.51 -10.23
C ILE A 365 6.68 -14.07 -11.40
N LEU A 366 7.16 -13.91 -12.64
CA LEU A 366 6.45 -14.41 -13.83
C LEU A 366 6.33 -15.94 -13.86
N THR A 367 7.30 -16.66 -13.28
CA THR A 367 7.24 -18.13 -13.15
C THR A 367 6.07 -18.59 -12.28
N LEU A 368 5.71 -17.85 -11.22
CA LEU A 368 4.57 -18.16 -10.37
C LEU A 368 3.22 -18.10 -11.12
N ALA A 369 3.15 -17.36 -12.22
CA ALA A 369 1.97 -17.23 -13.06
C ALA A 369 2.07 -18.04 -14.37
N ALA A 370 3.02 -18.95 -14.52
CA ALA A 370 3.30 -19.66 -15.79
C ALA A 370 2.08 -20.44 -16.30
N ASP A 371 1.33 -21.08 -15.40
CA ASP A 371 0.18 -21.91 -15.73
C ASP A 371 -1.13 -21.11 -15.96
N VAL A 372 -1.11 -19.80 -15.80
CA VAL A 372 -2.29 -18.96 -16.01
C VAL A 372 -2.43 -18.68 -17.52
N ALA A 373 -3.48 -19.23 -18.14
CA ALA A 373 -3.82 -18.93 -19.53
C ALA A 373 -4.81 -17.77 -19.63
N TRP A 374 -4.63 -16.96 -20.65
CA TRP A 374 -5.56 -15.90 -21.05
C TRP A 374 -6.25 -16.27 -22.36
N PRO A 375 -7.53 -15.91 -22.57
CA PRO A 375 -8.19 -16.06 -23.86
C PRO A 375 -7.54 -15.23 -24.95
#